data_cebb695d36ef26f9b1968784ae0d321d
#
_entry.id   cebb695d36ef26f9b1968784ae0d321d
#
_cell.length_a   1.000
_cell.length_b   1.000
_cell.length_c   1.000
_cell.angle_alpha   90.00
_cell.angle_beta   90.00
_cell.angle_gamma   90.00
#
_symmetry.space_group_name_H-M   'P 1'
#
loop_
_entity.id
_entity.type
_entity.pdbx_description
1 polymer ?
#
loop_
_entity_poly.entity_id
_entity_poly.type
_entity_poly.pdbx_seq_one_letter_code
_entity_poly.pdbx_strand_id
1 'polypeptide(L)'
;MINTIKKQDSRLDVLINNAGYGIGGFFEDLSEDEIRSQFETNFFGVQKVTRSALPLMRYTASKSEKEFSTKIINISSAQGRSSLPGLGAYGASKFALEGFSESLYFELQPFGVEVVILEPGTYSTKAIDDNSHEADAGLEGDSPYANYTKRLKELHNNILITKKGVGDPENVAIMIEDIINRKRNKLRYLAGTQAKIRVLMRTILPFSWFSRIINSFIIGSKN
;
A
#
# COMPACT_ATOMS: atom_id res chain seq x y z
N MET A 1 -14.26 19.09 0.62
CA MET A 1 -14.21 18.16 -0.53
C MET A 1 -15.52 17.38 -0.70
N ILE A 2 -15.90 16.41 0.11
CA ILE A 2 -17.13 15.60 -0.11
C ILE A 2 -18.41 16.46 -0.16
N ASN A 3 -18.54 17.46 0.71
CA ASN A 3 -19.69 18.39 0.66
C ASN A 3 -19.75 19.20 -0.64
N THR A 4 -18.61 19.48 -1.25
CA THR A 4 -18.53 20.18 -2.55
C THR A 4 -19.04 19.28 -3.66
N ILE A 5 -18.57 18.01 -3.70
CA ILE A 5 -19.04 16.99 -4.66
C ILE A 5 -20.55 16.78 -4.51
N LYS A 6 -21.04 16.64 -3.27
CA LYS A 6 -22.47 16.48 -3.01
C LYS A 6 -23.31 17.66 -3.54
N LYS A 7 -22.80 18.89 -3.45
CA LYS A 7 -23.51 20.07 -3.95
C LYS A 7 -23.48 20.20 -5.48
N GLN A 8 -22.40 19.76 -6.13
CA GLN A 8 -22.20 19.88 -7.57
C GLN A 8 -22.86 18.74 -8.35
N ASP A 9 -22.57 17.49 -7.95
CA ASP A 9 -22.90 16.31 -8.75
C ASP A 9 -23.93 15.40 -8.09
N SER A 10 -24.16 15.53 -6.80
CA SER A 10 -25.07 14.72 -6.00
C SER A 10 -24.79 13.20 -6.07
N ARG A 11 -23.62 12.79 -6.57
CA ARG A 11 -23.21 11.40 -6.72
C ARG A 11 -21.70 11.22 -6.53
N LEU A 12 -21.29 10.01 -6.14
CA LEU A 12 -19.90 9.59 -6.07
C LEU A 12 -19.81 8.10 -6.43
N ASP A 13 -19.27 7.82 -7.59
CA ASP A 13 -19.20 6.45 -8.14
C ASP A 13 -17.93 5.72 -7.70
N VAL A 14 -16.80 6.42 -7.67
CA VAL A 14 -15.50 5.83 -7.36
C VAL A 14 -14.74 6.70 -6.39
N LEU A 15 -14.24 6.07 -5.33
CA LEU A 15 -13.28 6.67 -4.40
C LEU A 15 -11.96 5.90 -4.53
N ILE A 16 -10.88 6.60 -4.86
CA ILE A 16 -9.54 6.03 -4.89
C ILE A 16 -8.73 6.64 -3.76
N ASN A 17 -8.42 5.85 -2.74
CA ASN A 17 -7.54 6.23 -1.65
C ASN A 17 -6.10 5.91 -2.06
N ASN A 18 -5.44 6.87 -2.71
CA ASN A 18 -4.10 6.73 -3.27
C ASN A 18 -3.03 7.46 -2.45
N ALA A 19 -3.40 8.50 -1.71
CA ALA A 19 -2.44 9.28 -0.92
C ALA A 19 -1.70 8.37 0.08
N GLY A 20 -0.38 8.44 0.05
CA GLY A 20 0.46 7.64 0.92
C GLY A 20 1.95 7.83 0.59
N TYR A 21 2.79 7.56 1.56
CA TYR A 21 4.24 7.60 1.44
C TYR A 21 4.88 6.49 2.28
N GLY A 22 6.19 6.31 2.15
CA GLY A 22 6.94 5.33 2.94
C GLY A 22 8.09 5.99 3.70
N ILE A 23 8.28 5.61 4.96
CA ILE A 23 9.49 5.91 5.72
C ILE A 23 10.31 4.62 5.76
N GLY A 24 11.55 4.71 5.28
CA GLY A 24 12.56 3.66 5.39
C GLY A 24 13.41 3.87 6.65
N GLY A 25 13.65 2.80 7.39
CA GLY A 25 14.49 2.80 8.59
C GLY A 25 14.28 1.54 9.41
N PHE A 26 15.30 1.14 10.17
CA PHE A 26 15.14 0.11 11.18
C PHE A 26 14.35 0.68 12.37
N PHE A 27 13.67 -0.19 13.10
CA PHE A 27 12.72 0.23 14.12
C PHE A 27 13.33 1.18 15.17
N GLU A 28 14.56 0.90 15.64
CA GLU A 28 15.24 1.73 16.64
C GLU A 28 15.70 3.10 16.08
N ASP A 29 15.82 3.23 14.76
CA ASP A 29 16.19 4.46 14.08
C ASP A 29 14.97 5.36 13.81
N LEU A 30 13.74 4.84 13.94
CA LEU A 30 12.51 5.57 13.71
C LEU A 30 12.00 6.21 15.01
N SER A 31 11.79 7.51 14.98
CA SER A 31 11.10 8.22 16.05
C SER A 31 9.61 7.85 16.13
N GLU A 32 9.01 8.06 17.29
CA GLU A 32 7.57 7.84 17.47
C GLU A 32 6.74 8.76 16.55
N ASP A 33 7.18 9.99 16.34
CA ASP A 33 6.50 10.97 15.48
C ASP A 33 6.53 10.56 14.01
N GLU A 34 7.64 10.02 13.51
CA GLU A 34 7.74 9.47 12.15
C GLU A 34 6.78 8.30 11.96
N ILE A 35 6.72 7.36 12.93
CA ILE A 35 5.79 6.23 12.89
C ILE A 35 4.34 6.72 12.90
N ARG A 36 3.99 7.68 13.78
CA ARG A 36 2.65 8.26 13.87
C ARG A 36 2.27 8.96 12.57
N SER A 37 3.14 9.78 12.00
CA SER A 37 2.92 10.49 10.74
C SER A 37 2.68 9.54 9.58
N GLN A 38 3.41 8.42 9.54
CA GLN A 38 3.20 7.34 8.57
C GLN A 38 1.78 6.77 8.65
N PHE A 39 1.29 6.51 9.87
CA PHE A 39 -0.06 5.99 10.10
C PHE A 39 -1.14 7.05 9.84
N GLU A 40 -0.90 8.31 10.21
CA GLU A 40 -1.86 9.40 9.96
C GLU A 40 -2.20 9.52 8.48
N THR A 41 -1.22 9.40 7.60
CA THR A 41 -1.45 9.48 6.16
C THR A 41 -1.99 8.17 5.60
N ASN A 42 -1.27 7.06 5.83
CA ASN A 42 -1.51 5.80 5.11
C ASN A 42 -2.74 5.05 5.61
N PHE A 43 -3.20 5.32 6.83
CA PHE A 43 -4.30 4.59 7.47
C PHE A 43 -5.42 5.52 7.97
N PHE A 44 -5.15 6.43 8.89
CA PHE A 44 -6.20 7.30 9.45
C PHE A 44 -6.75 8.29 8.43
N GLY A 45 -5.92 8.78 7.50
CA GLY A 45 -6.36 9.60 6.37
C GLY A 45 -7.36 8.87 5.49
N VAL A 46 -7.06 7.63 5.14
CA VAL A 46 -7.96 6.76 4.37
C VAL A 46 -9.29 6.54 5.10
N GLN A 47 -9.25 6.27 6.39
CA GLN A 47 -10.47 6.11 7.20
C GLN A 47 -11.31 7.38 7.22
N LYS A 48 -10.70 8.56 7.42
CA LYS A 48 -11.38 9.86 7.48
C LYS A 48 -12.09 10.17 6.15
N VAL A 49 -11.39 9.97 5.02
CA VAL A 49 -11.94 10.21 3.68
C VAL A 49 -13.06 9.21 3.38
N THR A 50 -12.83 7.92 3.60
CA THR A 50 -13.81 6.87 3.36
C THR A 50 -15.09 7.10 4.16
N ARG A 51 -14.98 7.36 5.48
CA ARG A 51 -16.12 7.64 6.36
C ARG A 51 -16.95 8.82 5.85
N SER A 52 -16.30 9.87 5.37
CA SER A 52 -16.97 11.05 4.84
C SER A 52 -17.67 10.78 3.49
N ALA A 53 -17.12 9.89 2.67
CA ALA A 53 -17.63 9.56 1.34
C ALA A 53 -18.80 8.56 1.37
N LEU A 54 -18.80 7.64 2.32
CA LEU A 54 -19.76 6.51 2.40
C LEU A 54 -21.23 6.91 2.30
N PRO A 55 -21.72 7.97 2.98
CA PRO A 55 -23.15 8.34 2.86
C PRO A 55 -23.54 8.68 1.42
N LEU A 56 -22.68 9.39 0.69
CA LEU A 56 -22.94 9.77 -0.70
C LEU A 56 -22.80 8.56 -1.64
N MET A 57 -21.82 7.69 -1.41
CA MET A 57 -21.64 6.46 -2.20
C MET A 57 -22.81 5.50 -2.04
N ARG A 58 -23.29 5.27 -0.81
CA ARG A 58 -24.49 4.45 -0.59
C ARG A 58 -25.74 5.04 -1.27
N TYR A 59 -25.92 6.37 -1.19
CA TYR A 59 -26.99 7.04 -1.90
C TYR A 59 -26.85 6.85 -3.42
N THR A 60 -25.66 7.01 -3.98
CA THR A 60 -25.39 6.77 -5.41
C THR A 60 -25.71 5.33 -5.79
N ALA A 61 -25.27 4.36 -4.99
CA ALA A 61 -25.54 2.95 -5.22
C ALA A 61 -27.03 2.63 -5.21
N SER A 62 -27.80 3.20 -4.27
CA SER A 62 -29.26 2.97 -4.16
C SER A 62 -30.07 3.50 -5.34
N LYS A 63 -29.50 4.34 -6.17
CA LYS A 63 -30.13 4.88 -7.41
C LYS A 63 -29.78 4.08 -8.66
N SER A 64 -28.98 3.02 -8.53
CA SER A 64 -28.53 2.19 -9.65
C SER A 64 -29.23 0.83 -9.62
N GLU A 65 -29.54 0.31 -10.80
CA GLU A 65 -30.02 -1.06 -10.97
C GLU A 65 -28.88 -2.09 -10.96
N LYS A 66 -27.61 -1.63 -10.97
CA LYS A 66 -26.45 -2.52 -10.92
C LYS A 66 -26.20 -2.97 -9.48
N GLU A 67 -25.92 -4.26 -9.30
CA GLU A 67 -25.61 -4.87 -7.99
C GLU A 67 -24.47 -4.14 -7.26
N PHE A 68 -23.41 -3.82 -8.00
CA PHE A 68 -22.27 -3.02 -7.51
C PHE A 68 -22.05 -1.84 -8.45
N SER A 69 -22.50 -0.68 -8.07
CA SER A 69 -22.43 0.53 -8.90
C SER A 69 -21.43 1.55 -8.41
N THR A 70 -20.99 1.45 -7.16
CA THR A 70 -19.96 2.32 -6.59
C THR A 70 -18.78 1.50 -6.09
N LYS A 71 -17.57 2.09 -6.12
CA LYS A 71 -16.33 1.39 -5.80
C LYS A 71 -15.42 2.21 -4.91
N ILE A 72 -14.83 1.56 -3.91
CA ILE A 72 -13.71 2.08 -3.14
C ILE A 72 -12.48 1.29 -3.55
N ILE A 73 -11.44 1.96 -4.02
CA ILE A 73 -10.16 1.36 -4.39
C ILE A 73 -9.11 1.89 -3.41
N ASN A 74 -8.64 1.02 -2.53
CA ASN A 74 -7.58 1.34 -1.58
C ASN A 74 -6.22 0.89 -2.13
N ILE A 75 -5.31 1.86 -2.31
CA ILE A 75 -3.95 1.56 -2.77
C ILE A 75 -3.11 1.13 -1.57
N SER A 76 -3.00 -0.18 -1.42
CA SER A 76 -2.16 -0.82 -0.41
C SER A 76 -0.71 -0.98 -0.92
N SER A 77 -0.10 -2.09 -0.66
CA SER A 77 1.23 -2.49 -1.14
C SER A 77 1.42 -3.98 -0.95
N ALA A 78 2.32 -4.59 -1.70
CA ALA A 78 2.85 -5.91 -1.37
C ALA A 78 3.47 -5.97 0.03
N GLN A 79 3.88 -4.82 0.61
CA GLN A 79 4.32 -4.69 2.00
C GLN A 79 3.18 -4.91 3.01
N GLY A 80 1.93 -4.72 2.64
CA GLY A 80 0.76 -5.05 3.46
C GLY A 80 0.48 -6.56 3.58
N ARG A 81 1.20 -7.39 2.83
CA ARG A 81 1.12 -8.87 2.86
C ARG A 81 2.42 -9.53 3.29
N SER A 82 3.54 -8.86 3.05
CA SER A 82 4.88 -9.40 3.29
C SER A 82 5.86 -8.25 3.57
N SER A 83 6.03 -7.90 4.84
CA SER A 83 6.92 -6.83 5.26
C SER A 83 8.40 -7.24 5.10
N LEU A 84 9.25 -6.26 4.84
CA LEU A 84 10.69 -6.41 4.70
C LEU A 84 11.42 -5.62 5.81
N PRO A 85 12.65 -6.04 6.19
CA PRO A 85 13.49 -5.25 7.09
C PRO A 85 13.69 -3.83 6.57
N GLY A 86 13.77 -2.86 7.46
CA GLY A 86 13.90 -1.44 7.12
C GLY A 86 12.61 -0.77 6.62
N LEU A 87 11.48 -1.49 6.56
CA LEU A 87 10.17 -0.97 6.15
C LEU A 87 9.06 -1.31 7.15
N GLY A 88 9.42 -1.45 8.44
CA GLY A 88 8.50 -1.92 9.48
C GLY A 88 7.28 -1.03 9.66
N ALA A 89 7.46 0.28 9.84
CA ALA A 89 6.37 1.24 10.02
C ALA A 89 5.48 1.34 8.78
N TYR A 90 6.09 1.40 7.59
CA TYR A 90 5.36 1.40 6.33
C TYR A 90 4.56 0.11 6.15
N GLY A 91 5.20 -1.05 6.32
CA GLY A 91 4.55 -2.35 6.24
C GLY A 91 3.36 -2.44 7.21
N ALA A 92 3.56 -2.07 8.47
CA ALA A 92 2.50 -2.09 9.48
C ALA A 92 1.30 -1.21 9.09
N SER A 93 1.53 0.00 8.56
CA SER A 93 0.46 0.89 8.07
C SER A 93 -0.34 0.25 6.92
N LYS A 94 0.34 -0.46 6.01
CA LYS A 94 -0.31 -1.16 4.89
C LYS A 94 -1.01 -2.45 5.34
N PHE A 95 -0.49 -3.20 6.32
CA PHE A 95 -1.21 -4.31 6.95
C PHE A 95 -2.50 -3.84 7.64
N ALA A 96 -2.45 -2.70 8.33
CA ALA A 96 -3.64 -2.09 8.93
C ALA A 96 -4.69 -1.74 7.85
N LEU A 97 -4.25 -1.18 6.71
CA LEU A 97 -5.12 -0.85 5.58
C LEU A 97 -5.73 -2.12 4.95
N GLU A 98 -4.97 -3.21 4.84
CA GLU A 98 -5.46 -4.51 4.35
C GLU A 98 -6.61 -5.04 5.22
N GLY A 99 -6.39 -5.14 6.55
CA GLY A 99 -7.42 -5.63 7.47
C GLY A 99 -8.66 -4.75 7.51
N PHE A 100 -8.48 -3.42 7.51
CA PHE A 100 -9.57 -2.47 7.43
C PHE A 100 -10.38 -2.62 6.14
N SER A 101 -9.72 -2.74 5.01
CA SER A 101 -10.36 -2.89 3.70
C SER A 101 -11.11 -4.21 3.57
N GLU A 102 -10.57 -5.29 4.15
CA GLU A 102 -11.22 -6.60 4.19
C GLU A 102 -12.52 -6.56 5.00
N SER A 103 -12.51 -5.89 6.16
CA SER A 103 -13.74 -5.67 6.95
C SER A 103 -14.78 -4.87 6.15
N LEU A 104 -14.37 -3.74 5.56
CA LEU A 104 -15.23 -2.91 4.72
C LEU A 104 -15.84 -3.68 3.54
N TYR A 105 -15.09 -4.61 2.95
CA TYR A 105 -15.59 -5.43 1.83
C TYR A 105 -16.87 -6.17 2.23
N PHE A 106 -16.93 -6.77 3.43
CA PHE A 106 -18.11 -7.45 3.92
C PHE A 106 -19.20 -6.47 4.36
N GLU A 107 -18.83 -5.41 5.05
CA GLU A 107 -19.78 -4.43 5.61
C GLU A 107 -20.55 -3.66 4.52
N LEU A 108 -19.93 -3.43 3.36
CA LEU A 108 -20.49 -2.58 2.31
C LEU A 108 -21.20 -3.33 1.18
N GLN A 109 -21.06 -4.65 1.09
CA GLN A 109 -21.78 -5.47 0.11
C GLN A 109 -23.30 -5.25 0.14
N PRO A 110 -23.98 -5.22 1.31
CA PRO A 110 -25.43 -5.00 1.36
C PRO A 110 -25.89 -3.65 0.79
N PHE A 111 -24.96 -2.70 0.64
CA PHE A 111 -25.25 -1.36 0.14
C PHE A 111 -24.84 -1.15 -1.33
N GLY A 112 -24.39 -2.20 -2.04
CA GLY A 112 -23.95 -2.11 -3.41
C GLY A 112 -22.66 -1.31 -3.62
N VAL A 113 -21.84 -1.18 -2.57
CA VAL A 113 -20.52 -0.52 -2.61
C VAL A 113 -19.44 -1.60 -2.61
N GLU A 114 -18.71 -1.69 -3.69
CA GLU A 114 -17.61 -2.66 -3.85
C GLU A 114 -16.30 -2.09 -3.26
N VAL A 115 -15.56 -2.91 -2.52
CA VAL A 115 -14.24 -2.54 -1.99
C VAL A 115 -13.18 -3.38 -2.68
N VAL A 116 -12.13 -2.72 -3.17
CA VAL A 116 -11.01 -3.33 -3.87
C VAL A 116 -9.71 -2.85 -3.24
N ILE A 117 -8.77 -3.76 -3.07
CA ILE A 117 -7.42 -3.48 -2.62
C ILE A 117 -6.48 -3.70 -3.80
N LEU A 118 -5.74 -2.66 -4.17
CA LEU A 118 -4.66 -2.77 -5.14
C LEU A 118 -3.34 -2.79 -4.38
N GLU A 119 -2.54 -3.84 -4.61
CA GLU A 119 -1.30 -4.14 -3.89
C GLU A 119 -0.09 -3.98 -4.85
N PRO A 120 0.40 -2.75 -5.12
CA PRO A 120 1.57 -2.55 -5.97
C PRO A 120 2.84 -3.12 -5.32
N GLY A 121 3.74 -3.63 -6.16
CA GLY A 121 5.14 -3.87 -5.80
C GLY A 121 5.97 -2.59 -5.85
N THR A 122 7.19 -2.68 -6.37
CA THR A 122 8.06 -1.52 -6.59
C THR A 122 7.76 -0.90 -7.95
N TYR A 123 7.41 0.38 -7.94
CA TYR A 123 7.16 1.20 -9.13
C TYR A 123 7.95 2.49 -9.02
N SER A 124 8.51 2.97 -10.15
CA SER A 124 9.19 4.26 -10.19
C SER A 124 8.14 5.38 -10.14
N THR A 125 7.92 5.92 -8.97
CA THR A 125 6.98 7.01 -8.76
C THR A 125 7.65 8.11 -7.96
N LYS A 126 7.24 9.37 -8.16
CA LYS A 126 7.66 10.49 -7.32
C LYS A 126 7.40 10.24 -5.82
N ALA A 127 6.42 9.38 -5.49
CA ALA A 127 6.17 8.98 -4.11
C ALA A 127 7.29 8.12 -3.51
N ILE A 128 8.09 7.43 -4.34
CA ILE A 128 9.27 6.68 -3.88
C ILE A 128 10.51 7.58 -3.96
N ASP A 129 10.63 8.40 -5.01
CA ASP A 129 11.83 9.21 -5.23
C ASP A 129 11.81 10.52 -4.38
N ASP A 130 10.65 11.17 -4.25
CA ASP A 130 10.55 12.49 -3.60
C ASP A 130 9.87 12.44 -2.20
N ASN A 131 9.02 11.44 -1.93
CA ASN A 131 8.21 11.34 -0.72
C ASN A 131 8.57 10.15 0.19
N SER A 132 9.55 9.30 -0.20
CA SER A 132 10.12 8.35 0.74
C SER A 132 11.16 9.07 1.58
N HIS A 133 10.89 9.14 2.88
CA HIS A 133 11.86 9.66 3.83
C HIS A 133 12.64 8.49 4.44
N GLU A 134 13.93 8.70 4.68
CA GLU A 134 14.69 7.82 5.55
C GLU A 134 14.62 8.34 6.97
N ALA A 135 14.65 7.42 7.95
CA ALA A 135 14.70 7.79 9.35
C ALA A 135 15.89 8.74 9.61
N ASP A 136 15.62 9.85 10.28
CA ASP A 136 16.63 10.87 10.55
C ASP A 136 17.84 10.28 11.29
N ALA A 137 17.60 9.46 12.32
CA ALA A 137 18.66 8.83 13.10
C ALA A 137 19.51 7.80 12.32
N GLY A 138 18.94 7.13 11.31
CA GLY A 138 19.66 6.17 10.47
C GLY A 138 20.73 6.84 9.58
N LEU A 139 20.70 8.17 9.44
CA LEU A 139 21.64 8.96 8.67
C LEU A 139 22.84 9.47 9.52
N GLU A 140 22.71 9.51 10.84
CA GLU A 140 23.67 10.13 11.75
C GLU A 140 24.88 9.26 12.11
N GLY A 141 24.96 8.02 11.63
CA GLY A 141 26.17 7.18 11.75
C GLY A 141 26.36 6.41 13.04
N ASP A 142 25.64 6.74 14.11
CA ASP A 142 25.73 6.09 15.43
C ASP A 142 24.74 4.91 15.61
N SER A 143 23.93 4.63 14.60
CA SER A 143 22.97 3.53 14.62
C SER A 143 23.66 2.16 14.60
N PRO A 144 23.25 1.20 15.45
CA PRO A 144 23.70 -0.19 15.34
C PRO A 144 23.33 -0.84 14.00
N TYR A 145 22.42 -0.23 13.24
CA TYR A 145 21.96 -0.68 11.93
C TYR A 145 22.66 0.02 10.76
N ALA A 146 23.61 0.94 10.99
CA ALA A 146 24.25 1.76 9.94
C ALA A 146 24.74 0.93 8.74
N ASN A 147 25.40 -0.22 8.98
CA ASN A 147 25.85 -1.11 7.91
C ASN A 147 24.70 -1.75 7.12
N TYR A 148 23.61 -2.10 7.78
CA TYR A 148 22.43 -2.67 7.13
C TYR A 148 21.66 -1.60 6.35
N THR A 149 21.56 -0.38 6.87
CA THR A 149 20.98 0.77 6.19
C THR A 149 21.75 1.08 4.90
N LYS A 150 23.07 1.14 4.97
CA LYS A 150 23.92 1.30 3.78
C LYS A 150 23.66 0.22 2.73
N ARG A 151 23.58 -1.05 3.15
CA ARG A 151 23.31 -2.17 2.25
C ARG A 151 21.92 -2.07 1.62
N LEU A 152 20.88 -1.71 2.40
CA LEU A 152 19.53 -1.51 1.86
C LEU A 152 19.49 -0.39 0.81
N LYS A 153 20.24 0.72 1.05
CA LYS A 153 20.39 1.80 0.07
C LYS A 153 21.06 1.34 -1.21
N GLU A 154 22.13 0.59 -1.09
CA GLU A 154 22.83 0.02 -2.26
C GLU A 154 21.91 -0.91 -3.06
N LEU A 155 21.13 -1.77 -2.38
CA LEU A 155 20.15 -2.63 -3.03
C LEU A 155 19.03 -1.83 -3.70
N HIS A 156 18.51 -0.80 -3.04
CA HIS A 156 17.48 0.08 -3.58
C HIS A 156 18.00 0.83 -4.83
N ASN A 157 19.17 1.44 -4.74
CA ASN A 157 19.80 2.14 -5.84
C ASN A 157 20.07 1.20 -7.03
N ASN A 158 20.56 -0.01 -6.77
CA ASN A 158 20.77 -1.00 -7.82
C ASN A 158 19.45 -1.39 -8.51
N ILE A 159 18.35 -1.52 -7.77
CA ILE A 159 17.03 -1.78 -8.33
C ILE A 159 16.59 -0.60 -9.22
N LEU A 160 16.76 0.64 -8.76
CA LEU A 160 16.39 1.83 -9.53
C LEU A 160 17.25 2.00 -10.79
N ILE A 161 18.58 1.82 -10.68
CA ILE A 161 19.50 1.95 -11.81
C ILE A 161 19.26 0.87 -12.86
N THR A 162 19.13 -0.38 -12.43
CA THR A 162 18.95 -1.51 -13.35
C THR A 162 17.51 -1.64 -13.86
N LYS A 163 16.56 -0.92 -13.24
CA LYS A 163 15.10 -1.06 -13.45
C LYS A 163 14.61 -2.50 -13.36
N LYS A 164 15.42 -3.41 -12.81
CA LYS A 164 15.09 -4.83 -12.69
C LYS A 164 13.99 -5.02 -11.66
N GLY A 165 12.76 -5.30 -12.15
CA GLY A 165 11.59 -5.52 -11.29
C GLY A 165 10.87 -4.25 -10.82
N VAL A 166 11.27 -3.09 -11.33
CA VAL A 166 10.52 -1.84 -11.19
C VAL A 166 9.45 -1.81 -12.27
N GLY A 167 8.20 -1.65 -11.86
CA GLY A 167 7.07 -1.53 -12.77
C GLY A 167 6.93 -0.09 -13.30
N ASP A 168 6.29 0.04 -14.46
CA ASP A 168 5.82 1.33 -14.96
C ASP A 168 4.53 1.72 -14.23
N PRO A 169 4.44 2.90 -13.60
CA PRO A 169 3.25 3.40 -12.93
C PRO A 169 2.00 3.40 -13.82
N GLU A 170 2.16 3.54 -15.13
CA GLU A 170 1.05 3.47 -16.09
C GLU A 170 0.32 2.11 -16.02
N ASN A 171 1.04 1.02 -15.78
CA ASN A 171 0.41 -0.30 -15.59
C ASN A 171 -0.52 -0.34 -14.35
N VAL A 172 -0.22 0.45 -13.33
CA VAL A 172 -1.10 0.58 -12.15
C VAL A 172 -2.34 1.38 -12.53
N ALA A 173 -2.19 2.46 -13.29
CA ALA A 173 -3.31 3.28 -13.77
C ALA A 173 -4.26 2.47 -14.68
N ILE A 174 -3.72 1.71 -15.63
CA ILE A 174 -4.48 0.79 -16.49
C ILE A 174 -5.24 -0.25 -15.64
N MET A 175 -4.60 -0.80 -14.61
CA MET A 175 -5.26 -1.75 -13.71
C MET A 175 -6.39 -1.11 -12.90
N ILE A 176 -6.24 0.15 -12.50
CA ILE A 176 -7.32 0.91 -11.83
C ILE A 176 -8.48 1.12 -12.80
N GLU A 177 -8.22 1.51 -14.05
CA GLU A 177 -9.24 1.67 -15.07
C GLU A 177 -10.00 0.35 -15.33
N ASP A 178 -9.27 -0.75 -15.46
CA ASP A 178 -9.87 -2.08 -15.57
C ASP A 178 -10.78 -2.42 -14.38
N ILE A 179 -10.34 -2.13 -13.15
CA ILE A 179 -11.13 -2.35 -11.93
C ILE A 179 -12.40 -1.50 -11.97
N ILE A 180 -12.32 -0.25 -12.38
CA ILE A 180 -13.47 0.66 -12.49
C ILE A 180 -14.51 0.12 -13.47
N ASN A 181 -14.06 -0.37 -14.61
CA ASN A 181 -14.91 -0.82 -15.71
C ASN A 181 -15.50 -2.23 -15.53
N ARG A 182 -14.96 -3.05 -14.61
CA ARG A 182 -15.49 -4.40 -14.33
C ARG A 182 -16.85 -4.36 -13.66
N LYS A 183 -17.74 -5.27 -14.01
CA LYS A 183 -19.05 -5.44 -13.36
C LYS A 183 -18.90 -5.91 -11.89
N ARG A 184 -17.92 -6.79 -11.64
CA ARG A 184 -17.58 -7.29 -10.30
C ARG A 184 -16.09 -7.53 -10.19
N ASN A 185 -15.53 -7.20 -9.06
CA ASN A 185 -14.12 -7.36 -8.76
C ASN A 185 -13.90 -8.43 -7.67
N LYS A 186 -12.71 -9.03 -7.67
CA LYS A 186 -12.19 -9.70 -6.47
C LYS A 186 -11.66 -8.65 -5.50
N LEU A 187 -11.53 -9.01 -4.23
CA LEU A 187 -11.07 -8.08 -3.19
C LEU A 187 -9.65 -7.54 -3.48
N ARG A 188 -8.71 -8.40 -3.94
CA ARG A 188 -7.27 -8.04 -4.04
C ARG A 188 -6.73 -8.19 -5.44
N TYR A 189 -5.94 -7.19 -5.86
CA TYR A 189 -5.17 -7.17 -7.10
C TYR A 189 -3.71 -6.87 -6.81
N LEU A 190 -2.85 -7.86 -6.98
CA LEU A 190 -1.41 -7.73 -6.77
C LEU A 190 -0.73 -7.36 -8.09
N ALA A 191 -0.05 -6.22 -8.11
CA ALA A 191 0.63 -5.67 -9.27
C ALA A 191 2.15 -5.82 -9.17
N GLY A 192 2.79 -6.26 -10.24
CA GLY A 192 4.23 -6.49 -10.34
C GLY A 192 4.64 -7.94 -10.06
N THR A 193 5.51 -8.47 -10.94
CA THR A 193 5.92 -9.90 -10.90
C THR A 193 6.68 -10.25 -9.63
N GLN A 194 7.63 -9.40 -9.20
CA GLN A 194 8.40 -9.65 -7.98
C GLN A 194 7.52 -9.64 -6.72
N ALA A 195 6.56 -8.73 -6.67
CA ALA A 195 5.58 -8.67 -5.60
C ALA A 195 4.74 -9.97 -5.54
N LYS A 196 4.29 -10.47 -6.69
CA LYS A 196 3.54 -11.73 -6.79
C LYS A 196 4.36 -12.91 -6.27
N ILE A 197 5.62 -13.02 -6.69
CA ILE A 197 6.52 -14.10 -6.25
C ILE A 197 6.75 -14.01 -4.74
N ARG A 198 7.05 -12.83 -4.21
CA ARG A 198 7.32 -12.63 -2.78
C ARG A 198 6.09 -12.97 -1.91
N VAL A 199 4.93 -12.45 -2.26
CA VAL A 199 3.68 -12.72 -1.53
C VAL A 199 3.33 -14.19 -1.61
N LEU A 200 3.50 -14.84 -2.78
CA LEU A 200 3.27 -16.27 -2.94
C LEU A 200 4.22 -17.08 -2.04
N MET A 201 5.52 -16.79 -2.08
CA MET A 201 6.51 -17.46 -1.20
C MET A 201 6.14 -17.27 0.28
N ARG A 202 5.74 -16.05 0.69
CA ARG A 202 5.32 -15.76 2.07
C ARG A 202 4.10 -16.57 2.49
N THR A 203 3.21 -16.88 1.54
CA THR A 203 1.96 -17.61 1.80
C THR A 203 2.19 -19.12 1.90
N ILE A 204 3.06 -19.70 1.07
CA ILE A 204 3.19 -21.15 0.94
C ILE A 204 4.38 -21.73 1.72
N LEU A 205 5.45 -20.94 1.95
CA LEU A 205 6.62 -21.42 2.66
C LEU A 205 6.45 -21.28 4.19
N PRO A 206 6.99 -22.24 4.97
CA PRO A 206 7.20 -22.02 6.39
C PRO A 206 8.00 -20.73 6.63
N PHE A 207 7.62 -19.95 7.66
CA PHE A 207 8.25 -18.65 7.90
C PHE A 207 9.77 -18.74 8.08
N SER A 208 10.28 -19.84 8.66
CA SER A 208 11.72 -20.07 8.83
C SER A 208 12.47 -20.19 7.49
N TRP A 209 11.85 -20.72 6.45
CA TRP A 209 12.45 -20.79 5.12
C TRP A 209 12.39 -19.46 4.41
N PHE A 210 11.21 -18.82 4.47
CA PHE A 210 11.03 -17.48 3.92
C PHE A 210 12.01 -16.47 4.55
N SER A 211 12.17 -16.48 5.87
CA SER A 211 13.09 -15.58 6.58
C SER A 211 14.55 -15.80 6.20
N ARG A 212 14.98 -17.06 5.99
CA ARG A 212 16.35 -17.36 5.51
C ARG A 212 16.61 -16.74 4.13
N ILE A 213 15.64 -16.82 3.23
CA ILE A 213 15.74 -16.22 1.90
C ILE A 213 15.85 -14.70 2.03
N ILE A 214 14.95 -14.05 2.77
CA ILE A 214 14.96 -12.61 2.95
C ILE A 214 16.26 -12.12 3.62
N ASN A 215 16.70 -12.81 4.69
CA ASN A 215 17.92 -12.44 5.39
C ASN A 215 19.16 -12.59 4.52
N SER A 216 19.26 -13.61 3.67
CA SER A 216 20.40 -13.76 2.76
C SER A 216 20.52 -12.62 1.75
N PHE A 217 19.39 -12.08 1.29
CA PHE A 217 19.37 -10.96 0.35
C PHE A 217 19.62 -9.61 1.02
N ILE A 218 18.99 -9.36 2.17
CA ILE A 218 18.95 -8.03 2.80
C ILE A 218 20.04 -7.89 3.87
N ILE A 219 20.16 -8.85 4.77
CA ILE A 219 21.08 -8.78 5.92
C ILE A 219 22.45 -9.37 5.57
N GLY A 220 22.49 -10.31 4.64
CA GLY A 220 23.70 -11.04 4.26
C GLY A 220 23.87 -12.32 5.06
N SER A 221 24.60 -13.31 4.50
CA SER A 221 25.04 -14.46 5.26
C SER A 221 25.99 -13.99 6.37
N LYS A 222 25.67 -14.34 7.63
CA LYS A 222 26.71 -14.33 8.66
C LYS A 222 27.79 -15.31 8.19
N ASN A 223 28.99 -14.79 7.84
CA ASN A 223 30.19 -15.62 7.78
C ASN A 223 30.51 -16.14 9.17
#